data_21c3a991821e13475f99f60ce4c5bb17
#
_entry.id   21c3a991821e13475f99f60ce4c5bb17
#
_cell.length_a   1.000
_cell.length_b   1.000
_cell.length_c   1.000
_cell.angle_alpha   90.00
_cell.angle_beta   90.00
_cell.angle_gamma   90.00
#
_symmetry.space_group_name_H-M   'P 1'
#
loop_
_entity.id
_entity.type
_entity.pdbx_description
1 polymer ?
#
loop_
_entity_poly.entity_id
_entity_poly.type
_entity_poly.pdbx_seq_one_letter_code
_entity_poly.pdbx_strand_id
1 'polypeptide(L)'
;MQLNRHLEHYLGPPEHEWDTDDTGAPMPFRIAQFGPDRPFGGVRTHVTVGLSGARLELPGGGWVCQELVMHTRDEQLQEFVPALLDQVGAELLGTGRGLARGQVIGPRGQIFPVGELTAFYAALPVYLPDEFRTVLEPDRPVQLTWLIPITTGEAELALRIGWAQLEKAFENEDPDLTDFRRSGVSAARQFE
;
A
#
# COMPACT_ATOMS: atom_id res chain seq x y z
N MET A 1 8.15 7.07 -19.36
CA MET A 1 7.80 7.58 -18.02
C MET A 1 8.98 7.32 -17.09
N GLN A 2 9.36 8.29 -16.28
CA GLN A 2 10.44 8.10 -15.28
C GLN A 2 10.00 7.10 -14.20
N LEU A 3 8.70 7.04 -13.88
CA LEU A 3 8.14 6.08 -12.93
C LEU A 3 8.51 4.63 -13.26
N ASN A 4 8.29 4.16 -14.49
CA ASN A 4 8.64 2.76 -14.84
C ASN A 4 10.14 2.46 -14.63
N ARG A 5 11.02 3.37 -15.10
CA ARG A 5 12.47 3.21 -14.90
C ARG A 5 12.85 3.21 -13.42
N HIS A 6 12.18 4.02 -12.62
CA HIS A 6 12.39 4.09 -11.18
C HIS A 6 11.98 2.77 -10.50
N LEU A 7 10.79 2.26 -10.82
CA LEU A 7 10.33 0.97 -10.30
C LEU A 7 11.29 -0.15 -10.71
N GLU A 8 11.66 -0.23 -12.00
CA GLU A 8 12.60 -1.25 -12.50
C GLU A 8 13.98 -1.15 -11.85
N HIS A 9 14.46 0.06 -11.54
CA HIS A 9 15.75 0.25 -10.87
C HIS A 9 15.79 -0.39 -9.49
N TYR A 10 14.71 -0.26 -8.71
CA TYR A 10 14.64 -0.78 -7.33
C TYR A 10 14.08 -2.20 -7.24
N LEU A 11 13.14 -2.53 -8.10
CA LEU A 11 12.35 -3.75 -8.02
C LEU A 11 12.67 -4.79 -9.11
N GLY A 12 13.45 -4.39 -10.14
CA GLY A 12 13.67 -5.20 -11.33
C GLY A 12 12.53 -5.08 -12.34
N PRO A 13 12.54 -5.87 -13.43
CA PRO A 13 11.47 -5.85 -14.39
C PRO A 13 10.18 -6.44 -13.80
N PRO A 14 8.99 -5.94 -14.21
CA PRO A 14 7.73 -6.51 -13.76
C PRO A 14 7.58 -7.94 -14.30
N GLU A 15 7.04 -8.85 -13.47
CA GLU A 15 6.73 -10.23 -13.84
C GLU A 15 5.32 -10.35 -14.43
N HIS A 16 4.38 -9.58 -13.88
CA HIS A 16 2.99 -9.52 -14.32
C HIS A 16 2.47 -8.09 -14.28
N GLU A 17 1.50 -7.81 -15.17
CA GLU A 17 0.76 -6.57 -15.21
C GLU A 17 -0.74 -6.87 -15.42
N TRP A 18 -1.60 -6.13 -14.71
CA TRP A 18 -3.06 -6.14 -14.87
C TRP A 18 -3.52 -4.76 -15.29
N ASP A 19 -4.28 -4.68 -16.38
CA ASP A 19 -4.90 -3.46 -16.91
C ASP A 19 -6.41 -3.58 -17.08
N THR A 20 -6.96 -4.74 -16.69
CA THR A 20 -8.39 -5.04 -16.67
C THR A 20 -8.80 -5.57 -15.29
N ASP A 21 -10.04 -5.25 -14.88
CA ASP A 21 -10.64 -5.79 -13.67
C ASP A 21 -11.12 -7.26 -13.84
N ASP A 22 -11.69 -7.83 -12.77
CA ASP A 22 -12.22 -9.20 -12.76
C ASP A 22 -13.36 -9.44 -13.76
N THR A 23 -13.97 -8.38 -14.28
CA THR A 23 -15.02 -8.46 -15.32
C THR A 23 -14.45 -8.34 -16.73
N GLY A 24 -13.15 -8.05 -16.87
CA GLY A 24 -12.46 -7.77 -18.12
C GLY A 24 -12.61 -6.33 -18.60
N ALA A 25 -13.15 -5.42 -17.78
CA ALA A 25 -13.23 -4.00 -18.12
C ALA A 25 -11.87 -3.30 -17.89
N PRO A 26 -11.49 -2.34 -18.75
CA PRO A 26 -10.24 -1.61 -18.58
C PRO A 26 -10.20 -0.83 -17.24
N MET A 27 -9.12 -0.98 -16.50
CA MET A 27 -8.86 -0.17 -15.30
C MET A 27 -8.30 1.22 -15.67
N PRO A 28 -8.54 2.25 -14.85
CA PRO A 28 -8.02 3.60 -15.07
C PRO A 28 -6.49 3.71 -14.88
N PHE A 29 -5.88 2.72 -14.29
CA PHE A 29 -4.44 2.53 -14.10
C PHE A 29 -4.14 1.03 -14.18
N ARG A 30 -2.89 0.66 -14.38
CA ARG A 30 -2.49 -0.76 -14.30
C ARG A 30 -1.87 -1.06 -12.96
N ILE A 31 -1.75 -2.36 -12.64
CA ILE A 31 -1.02 -2.85 -11.48
C ILE A 31 0.12 -3.71 -11.99
N ALA A 32 1.33 -3.43 -11.53
CA ALA A 32 2.53 -4.19 -11.85
C ALA A 32 3.00 -4.99 -10.64
N GLN A 33 3.35 -6.27 -10.85
CA GLN A 33 3.95 -7.16 -9.85
C GLN A 33 5.43 -7.32 -10.12
N PHE A 34 6.23 -7.21 -9.08
CA PHE A 34 7.67 -7.40 -9.06
C PHE A 34 8.07 -8.44 -8.03
N GLY A 35 9.17 -9.12 -8.24
CA GLY A 35 9.66 -10.08 -7.25
C GLY A 35 10.16 -11.37 -7.88
N PRO A 36 10.40 -12.46 -7.10
CA PRO A 36 10.00 -12.62 -5.68
C PRO A 36 11.00 -12.11 -4.65
N ASP A 37 12.07 -11.42 -4.99
CA ASP A 37 13.17 -11.10 -4.06
C ASP A 37 13.37 -9.59 -3.84
N ARG A 38 12.29 -8.84 -3.96
CA ARG A 38 12.31 -7.38 -3.79
C ARG A 38 11.13 -6.88 -2.96
N PRO A 39 11.38 -6.15 -1.86
CA PRO A 39 12.64 -5.55 -1.39
C PRO A 39 13.65 -6.54 -0.78
N PHE A 40 13.23 -7.75 -0.37
CA PHE A 40 14.09 -8.79 0.18
C PHE A 40 13.54 -10.19 -0.14
N GLY A 41 14.35 -11.25 0.09
CA GLY A 41 14.05 -12.61 -0.31
C GLY A 41 12.65 -13.10 0.07
N GLY A 42 11.94 -13.69 -0.91
CA GLY A 42 10.59 -14.22 -0.75
C GLY A 42 9.46 -13.19 -0.77
N VAL A 43 9.75 -11.90 -0.92
CA VAL A 43 8.73 -10.84 -0.96
C VAL A 43 8.46 -10.42 -2.40
N ARG A 44 7.19 -10.30 -2.75
CA ARG A 44 6.71 -9.69 -3.99
C ARG A 44 6.17 -8.29 -3.70
N THR A 45 6.39 -7.40 -4.63
CA THR A 45 5.89 -6.03 -4.56
C THR A 45 4.89 -5.79 -5.68
N HIS A 46 3.74 -5.23 -5.34
CA HIS A 46 2.72 -4.79 -6.28
C HIS A 46 2.63 -3.27 -6.22
N VAL A 47 2.53 -2.63 -7.38
CA VAL A 47 2.48 -1.17 -7.50
C VAL A 47 1.43 -0.78 -8.52
N THR A 48 0.58 0.20 -8.20
CA THR A 48 -0.24 0.86 -9.22
C THR A 48 0.64 1.67 -10.16
N VAL A 49 0.29 1.78 -11.42
CA VAL A 49 1.02 2.56 -12.41
C VAL A 49 0.05 3.33 -13.27
N GLY A 50 -0.01 4.63 -13.06
CA GLY A 50 -0.95 5.53 -13.74
C GLY A 50 -1.96 6.20 -12.82
N LEU A 51 -2.14 5.72 -11.58
CA LEU A 51 -2.97 6.37 -10.57
C LEU A 51 -2.52 7.81 -10.32
N SER A 52 -1.21 8.07 -10.33
CA SER A 52 -0.59 9.39 -10.23
C SER A 52 -0.93 10.34 -11.38
N GLY A 53 -1.63 9.88 -12.42
CA GLY A 53 -2.24 10.73 -13.44
C GLY A 53 -3.24 11.72 -12.86
N ALA A 54 -3.89 11.38 -11.76
CA ALA A 54 -4.79 12.26 -11.02
C ALA A 54 -4.04 13.06 -9.94
N ARG A 55 -4.51 14.29 -9.71
CA ARG A 55 -4.14 15.10 -8.53
C ARG A 55 -5.19 14.87 -7.46
N LEU A 56 -4.78 14.31 -6.35
CA LEU A 56 -5.66 13.94 -5.25
C LEU A 56 -5.48 14.91 -4.08
N GLU A 57 -6.59 15.37 -3.48
CA GLU A 57 -6.57 16.28 -2.35
C GLU A 57 -6.18 15.56 -1.05
N LEU A 58 -5.26 16.16 -0.28
CA LEU A 58 -4.86 15.62 1.02
C LEU A 58 -5.74 16.15 2.15
N PRO A 59 -5.99 15.36 3.23
CA PRO A 59 -6.82 15.77 4.37
C PRO A 59 -6.36 17.06 5.07
N GLY A 60 -5.10 17.41 5.00
CA GLY A 60 -4.53 18.63 5.56
C GLY A 60 -4.47 19.82 4.60
N GLY A 61 -5.06 19.68 3.43
CA GLY A 61 -4.91 20.62 2.31
C GLY A 61 -3.70 20.30 1.43
N GLY A 62 -3.67 20.86 0.24
CA GLY A 62 -2.67 20.54 -0.78
C GLY A 62 -3.05 19.31 -1.62
N TRP A 63 -2.12 18.89 -2.48
CA TRP A 63 -2.36 17.86 -3.49
C TRP A 63 -1.21 16.87 -3.52
N VAL A 64 -1.52 15.63 -3.86
CA VAL A 64 -0.56 14.58 -4.11
C VAL A 64 -0.86 13.91 -5.46
N CYS A 65 0.20 13.54 -6.18
CA CYS A 65 0.14 12.53 -7.23
C CYS A 65 0.81 11.30 -6.65
N GLN A 66 0.12 10.17 -6.54
CA GLN A 66 0.64 9.00 -5.83
C GLN A 66 0.38 7.70 -6.56
N GLU A 67 1.26 6.75 -6.33
CA GLU A 67 1.03 5.33 -6.62
C GLU A 67 0.97 4.55 -5.31
N LEU A 68 0.20 3.48 -5.31
CA LEU A 68 0.05 2.60 -4.16
C LEU A 68 1.00 1.41 -4.28
N VAL A 69 1.60 1.02 -3.17
CA VAL A 69 2.54 -0.10 -3.09
C VAL A 69 2.03 -1.10 -2.04
N MET A 70 2.08 -2.39 -2.34
CA MET A 70 1.90 -3.46 -1.35
C MET A 70 3.02 -4.48 -1.47
N HIS A 71 3.53 -4.91 -0.32
CA HIS A 71 4.54 -5.97 -0.21
C HIS A 71 3.92 -7.20 0.44
N THR A 72 4.11 -8.39 -0.13
CA THR A 72 3.65 -9.65 0.47
C THR A 72 4.65 -10.78 0.23
N ARG A 73 4.81 -11.65 1.24
CA ARG A 73 5.51 -12.93 1.09
C ARG A 73 4.54 -14.12 1.03
N ASP A 74 3.25 -13.93 1.24
CA ASP A 74 2.27 -15.01 1.18
C ASP A 74 1.89 -15.31 -0.27
N GLU A 75 2.41 -16.45 -0.78
CA GLU A 75 2.15 -16.88 -2.16
C GLU A 75 0.67 -17.21 -2.41
N GLN A 76 -0.10 -17.57 -1.39
CA GLN A 76 -1.52 -17.88 -1.52
C GLN A 76 -2.39 -16.62 -1.49
N LEU A 77 -1.96 -15.59 -0.75
CA LEU A 77 -2.73 -14.37 -0.60
C LEU A 77 -2.33 -13.26 -1.60
N GLN A 78 -1.19 -13.42 -2.29
CA GLN A 78 -0.75 -12.45 -3.29
C GLN A 78 -1.76 -12.25 -4.44
N GLU A 79 -2.55 -13.26 -4.77
CA GLU A 79 -3.56 -13.20 -5.83
C GLU A 79 -4.68 -12.18 -5.55
N PHE A 80 -4.91 -11.83 -4.27
CA PHE A 80 -5.90 -10.82 -3.87
C PHE A 80 -5.37 -9.39 -3.99
N VAL A 81 -4.05 -9.21 -4.03
CA VAL A 81 -3.42 -7.87 -3.98
C VAL A 81 -3.81 -6.98 -5.17
N PRO A 82 -3.84 -7.47 -6.42
CA PRO A 82 -4.27 -6.64 -7.54
C PRO A 82 -5.68 -6.08 -7.38
N ALA A 83 -6.66 -6.92 -7.00
CA ALA A 83 -8.03 -6.48 -6.77
C ALA A 83 -8.16 -5.47 -5.62
N LEU A 84 -7.36 -5.64 -4.55
CA LEU A 84 -7.32 -4.70 -3.42
C LEU A 84 -6.74 -3.34 -3.83
N LEU A 85 -5.65 -3.33 -4.60
CA LEU A 85 -5.05 -2.10 -5.12
C LEU A 85 -5.99 -1.40 -6.11
N ASP A 86 -6.68 -2.15 -6.97
CA ASP A 86 -7.70 -1.60 -7.87
C ASP A 86 -8.84 -0.95 -7.07
N GLN A 87 -9.40 -1.67 -6.10
CA GLN A 87 -10.48 -1.16 -5.26
C GLN A 87 -10.10 0.14 -4.53
N VAL A 88 -8.92 0.18 -3.89
CA VAL A 88 -8.46 1.37 -3.18
C VAL A 88 -8.16 2.50 -4.17
N GLY A 89 -7.45 2.22 -5.26
CA GLY A 89 -7.13 3.21 -6.28
C GLY A 89 -8.38 3.81 -6.93
N ALA A 90 -9.37 2.98 -7.27
CA ALA A 90 -10.66 3.44 -7.80
C ALA A 90 -11.41 4.33 -6.79
N GLU A 91 -11.38 4.00 -5.49
CA GLU A 91 -11.97 4.83 -4.43
C GLU A 91 -11.28 6.19 -4.34
N LEU A 92 -9.94 6.23 -4.41
CA LEU A 92 -9.19 7.49 -4.40
C LEU A 92 -9.55 8.36 -5.61
N LEU A 93 -9.62 7.77 -6.80
CA LEU A 93 -10.05 8.48 -8.01
C LEU A 93 -11.49 8.96 -7.90
N GLY A 94 -12.40 8.12 -7.43
CA GLY A 94 -13.83 8.44 -7.30
C GLY A 94 -14.10 9.54 -6.28
N THR A 95 -13.32 9.61 -5.19
CA THR A 95 -13.45 10.66 -4.16
C THR A 95 -12.59 11.89 -4.43
N GLY A 96 -11.59 11.80 -5.31
CA GLY A 96 -10.60 12.84 -5.53
C GLY A 96 -9.66 13.05 -4.33
N ARG A 97 -9.62 12.12 -3.37
CA ARG A 97 -8.84 12.24 -2.12
C ARG A 97 -7.65 11.29 -2.13
N GLY A 98 -6.49 11.84 -1.83
CA GLY A 98 -5.26 11.09 -1.66
C GLY A 98 -5.04 10.63 -0.22
N LEU A 99 -4.01 9.80 -0.05
CA LEU A 99 -3.61 9.27 1.26
C LEU A 99 -2.38 10.01 1.78
N ALA A 100 -2.53 10.59 2.96
CA ALA A 100 -1.40 11.08 3.74
C ALA A 100 -0.81 9.93 4.59
N ARG A 101 0.49 10.01 4.92
CA ARG A 101 1.11 9.12 5.91
C ARG A 101 0.30 9.12 7.21
N GLY A 102 0.05 7.95 7.74
CA GLY A 102 -0.70 7.78 8.98
C GLY A 102 -2.20 7.62 8.79
N GLN A 103 -2.70 7.75 7.58
CA GLN A 103 -4.13 7.59 7.30
C GLN A 103 -4.53 6.12 7.30
N VAL A 104 -5.71 5.84 7.86
CA VAL A 104 -6.32 4.51 7.91
C VAL A 104 -7.51 4.46 6.95
N ILE A 105 -7.59 3.38 6.18
CA ILE A 105 -8.76 3.02 5.35
C ILE A 105 -9.44 1.82 5.99
N GLY A 106 -10.68 1.98 6.40
CA GLY A 106 -11.43 0.96 7.14
C GLY A 106 -11.43 1.18 8.65
N PRO A 107 -11.73 0.16 9.49
CA PRO A 107 -12.00 -1.24 9.12
C PRO A 107 -13.26 -1.41 8.25
N ARG A 108 -13.22 -2.37 7.31
CA ARG A 108 -14.34 -2.68 6.40
C ARG A 108 -14.70 -4.17 6.36
N GLY A 109 -14.30 -4.90 7.39
CA GLY A 109 -14.38 -6.36 7.44
C GLY A 109 -13.07 -7.01 7.02
N GLN A 110 -13.06 -8.33 7.00
CA GLN A 110 -11.87 -9.12 6.71
C GLN A 110 -11.40 -8.88 5.27
N ILE A 111 -10.13 -8.52 5.09
CA ILE A 111 -9.55 -8.22 3.77
C ILE A 111 -9.19 -9.50 3.02
N PHE A 112 -8.63 -10.48 3.72
CA PHE A 112 -8.22 -11.76 3.16
C PHE A 112 -9.12 -12.90 3.70
N PRO A 113 -9.22 -14.03 3.00
CA PRO A 113 -10.04 -15.17 3.46
C PRO A 113 -9.55 -15.79 4.77
N VAL A 114 -8.38 -15.42 5.24
CA VAL A 114 -7.76 -15.87 6.49
C VAL A 114 -7.08 -14.70 7.21
N GLY A 115 -6.84 -14.86 8.52
CA GLY A 115 -6.16 -13.84 9.33
C GLY A 115 -7.12 -12.79 9.89
N GLU A 116 -6.55 -11.76 10.51
CA GLU A 116 -7.27 -10.77 11.32
C GLU A 116 -7.21 -9.35 10.72
N LEU A 117 -6.68 -9.23 9.48
CA LEU A 117 -6.47 -7.94 8.84
C LEU A 117 -7.78 -7.40 8.26
N THR A 118 -8.16 -6.18 8.64
CA THR A 118 -9.47 -5.57 8.34
C THR A 118 -9.40 -4.16 7.79
N ALA A 119 -8.22 -3.54 7.80
CA ALA A 119 -8.01 -2.17 7.38
C ALA A 119 -6.66 -2.02 6.69
N PHE A 120 -6.45 -0.88 6.02
CA PHE A 120 -5.15 -0.49 5.48
C PHE A 120 -4.61 0.74 6.20
N TYR A 121 -3.31 0.77 6.38
CA TYR A 121 -2.56 1.90 6.90
C TYR A 121 -1.64 2.47 5.82
N ALA A 122 -1.73 3.76 5.56
CA ALA A 122 -0.88 4.44 4.58
C ALA A 122 0.46 4.86 5.22
N ALA A 123 1.54 4.28 4.73
CA ALA A 123 2.90 4.49 5.24
C ALA A 123 3.87 4.90 4.12
N LEU A 124 5.08 5.25 4.52
CA LEU A 124 6.21 5.33 3.59
C LEU A 124 6.77 3.91 3.36
N PRO A 125 7.23 3.56 2.15
CA PRO A 125 7.84 2.26 1.86
C PRO A 125 9.24 2.16 2.47
N VAL A 126 9.31 1.79 3.75
CA VAL A 126 10.56 1.78 4.55
C VAL A 126 11.48 0.59 4.28
N TYR A 127 11.01 -0.44 3.56
CA TYR A 127 11.83 -1.60 3.18
C TYR A 127 12.75 -1.32 1.98
N LEU A 128 12.59 -0.17 1.35
CA LEU A 128 13.40 0.30 0.22
C LEU A 128 14.12 1.59 0.61
N PRO A 129 15.22 1.97 -0.09
CA PRO A 129 15.91 3.24 0.17
C PRO A 129 14.97 4.45 0.11
N ASP A 130 15.32 5.52 0.81
CA ASP A 130 14.50 6.74 0.90
C ASP A 130 14.19 7.34 -0.47
N GLU A 131 15.11 7.20 -1.41
CA GLU A 131 14.98 7.67 -2.79
C GLU A 131 13.86 6.94 -3.56
N PHE A 132 13.47 5.74 -3.11
CA PHE A 132 12.32 5.02 -3.71
C PHE A 132 11.00 5.74 -3.48
N ARG A 133 10.85 6.45 -2.37
CA ARG A 133 9.58 7.04 -1.91
C ARG A 133 8.99 8.08 -2.85
N THR A 134 9.84 8.73 -3.67
CA THR A 134 9.40 9.83 -4.54
C THR A 134 10.05 9.74 -5.91
N VAL A 135 9.23 9.77 -6.94
CA VAL A 135 9.68 9.83 -8.33
C VAL A 135 9.53 11.25 -8.87
N LEU A 136 10.59 11.82 -9.40
CA LEU A 136 10.55 13.14 -10.03
C LEU A 136 10.14 12.98 -11.50
N GLU A 137 8.84 13.02 -11.79
CA GLU A 137 8.34 13.15 -13.16
C GLU A 137 8.53 14.61 -13.63
N PRO A 138 8.58 14.89 -14.94
CA PRO A 138 8.87 16.23 -15.47
C PRO A 138 7.94 17.32 -14.97
N ASP A 139 6.66 16.99 -14.75
CA ASP A 139 5.63 17.96 -14.40
C ASP A 139 5.34 18.02 -12.89
N ARG A 140 5.68 16.97 -12.15
CA ARG A 140 5.28 16.82 -10.76
C ARG A 140 6.01 15.66 -10.06
N PRO A 141 6.22 15.74 -8.75
CA PRO A 141 6.65 14.58 -7.98
C PRO A 141 5.49 13.57 -7.87
N VAL A 142 5.83 12.28 -7.92
CA VAL A 142 4.92 11.16 -7.66
C VAL A 142 5.38 10.49 -6.37
N GLN A 143 4.49 10.41 -5.40
CA GLN A 143 4.76 9.74 -4.13
C GLN A 143 4.38 8.26 -4.22
N LEU A 144 5.24 7.37 -3.74
CA LEU A 144 4.94 5.97 -3.55
C LEU A 144 4.43 5.78 -2.11
N THR A 145 3.17 5.36 -1.97
CA THR A 145 2.49 5.16 -0.68
C THR A 145 2.31 3.67 -0.43
N TRP A 146 2.94 3.17 0.65
CA TRP A 146 2.79 1.78 1.04
C TRP A 146 1.48 1.58 1.78
N LEU A 147 0.63 0.69 1.29
CA LEU A 147 -0.57 0.20 1.97
C LEU A 147 -0.22 -1.04 2.79
N ILE A 148 -0.22 -0.89 4.10
CA ILE A 148 0.02 -1.98 5.05
C ILE A 148 -1.33 -2.51 5.51
N PRO A 149 -1.66 -3.79 5.28
CA PRO A 149 -2.82 -4.40 5.90
C PRO A 149 -2.65 -4.49 7.42
N ILE A 150 -3.64 -4.01 8.17
CA ILE A 150 -3.62 -3.92 9.63
C ILE A 150 -4.88 -4.53 10.26
N THR A 151 -4.79 -4.91 11.54
CA THR A 151 -5.94 -5.40 12.31
C THR A 151 -6.88 -4.27 12.73
N THR A 152 -8.07 -4.62 13.20
CA THR A 152 -9.01 -3.64 13.79
C THR A 152 -8.38 -2.92 14.98
N GLY A 153 -7.69 -3.65 15.87
CA GLY A 153 -7.02 -3.06 17.03
C GLY A 153 -5.92 -2.07 16.64
N GLU A 154 -5.12 -2.38 15.61
CA GLU A 154 -4.10 -1.48 15.07
C GLU A 154 -4.72 -0.22 14.43
N ALA A 155 -5.84 -0.38 13.72
CA ALA A 155 -6.58 0.75 13.17
C ALA A 155 -7.12 1.67 14.28
N GLU A 156 -7.71 1.10 15.33
CA GLU A 156 -8.19 1.85 16.49
C GLU A 156 -7.07 2.55 17.25
N LEU A 157 -5.92 1.89 17.42
CA LEU A 157 -4.73 2.50 18.01
C LEU A 157 -4.29 3.74 17.21
N ALA A 158 -4.20 3.63 15.89
CA ALA A 158 -3.82 4.74 15.03
C ALA A 158 -4.84 5.90 15.06
N LEU A 159 -6.14 5.57 15.05
CA LEU A 159 -7.22 6.57 15.01
C LEU A 159 -7.42 7.29 16.36
N ARG A 160 -7.31 6.59 17.49
CA ARG A 160 -7.59 7.14 18.82
C ARG A 160 -6.38 7.75 19.51
N ILE A 161 -5.22 7.10 19.38
CA ILE A 161 -4.00 7.52 20.07
C ILE A 161 -3.06 8.27 19.12
N GLY A 162 -3.11 7.93 17.83
CA GLY A 162 -2.33 8.56 16.79
C GLY A 162 -1.42 7.58 16.06
N TRP A 163 -1.26 7.83 14.78
CA TRP A 163 -0.48 6.98 13.87
C TRP A 163 0.99 6.81 14.30
N ALA A 164 1.59 7.82 14.94
CA ALA A 164 2.96 7.75 15.43
C ALA A 164 3.13 6.67 16.52
N GLN A 165 2.08 6.37 17.29
CA GLN A 165 2.12 5.30 18.30
C GLN A 165 2.03 3.92 17.64
N LEU A 166 1.27 3.78 16.56
CA LEU A 166 1.24 2.54 15.79
C LEU A 166 2.61 2.28 15.15
N GLU A 167 3.22 3.28 14.51
CA GLU A 167 4.56 3.12 13.93
C GLU A 167 5.61 2.77 15.00
N LYS A 168 5.54 3.41 16.18
CA LYS A 168 6.42 3.07 17.29
C LYS A 168 6.20 1.63 17.78
N ALA A 169 4.97 1.13 17.76
CA ALA A 169 4.70 -0.27 18.09
C ALA A 169 5.29 -1.22 17.03
N PHE A 170 5.18 -0.88 15.74
CA PHE A 170 5.86 -1.63 14.68
C PHE A 170 7.38 -1.62 14.83
N GLU A 171 8.00 -0.48 15.18
CA GLU A 171 9.43 -0.40 15.42
C GLU A 171 9.89 -1.24 16.64
N ASN A 172 9.09 -1.29 17.71
CA ASN A 172 9.45 -2.00 18.93
C ASN A 172 9.24 -3.51 18.84
N GLU A 173 8.19 -3.95 18.14
CA GLU A 173 7.80 -5.36 18.07
C GLU A 173 8.28 -6.04 16.77
N ASP A 174 8.72 -5.24 15.80
CA ASP A 174 9.24 -5.66 14.48
C ASP A 174 8.39 -6.77 13.82
N PRO A 175 7.05 -6.60 13.71
CA PRO A 175 6.22 -7.60 13.07
C PRO A 175 6.54 -7.69 11.58
N ASP A 176 6.44 -8.89 11.01
CA ASP A 176 6.54 -9.03 9.57
C ASP A 176 5.31 -8.44 8.87
N LEU A 177 5.40 -7.19 8.44
CA LEU A 177 4.31 -6.46 7.77
C LEU A 177 4.02 -6.99 6.36
N THR A 178 4.82 -7.93 5.85
CA THR A 178 4.59 -8.62 4.57
C THR A 178 3.87 -9.96 4.75
N ASP A 179 3.72 -10.45 5.99
CA ASP A 179 2.93 -11.62 6.31
C ASP A 179 1.47 -11.22 6.57
N PHE A 180 0.59 -11.55 5.64
CA PHE A 180 -0.83 -11.24 5.76
C PHE A 180 -1.61 -12.16 6.71
N ARG A 181 -0.93 -13.12 7.35
CA ARG A 181 -1.49 -13.99 8.41
C ARG A 181 -1.07 -13.54 9.81
N ARG A 182 -0.26 -12.49 9.91
CA ARG A 182 0.22 -11.98 11.19
C ARG A 182 -0.93 -11.55 12.11
N SER A 183 -0.71 -11.65 13.39
CA SER A 183 -1.55 -11.02 14.41
C SER A 183 -1.18 -9.55 14.59
N GLY A 184 -2.06 -8.78 15.23
CA GLY A 184 -1.81 -7.40 15.60
C GLY A 184 -0.70 -7.26 16.66
N VAL A 185 -0.08 -6.08 16.70
CA VAL A 185 0.93 -5.75 17.74
C VAL A 185 0.32 -5.71 19.13
N SER A 186 1.12 -6.02 20.14
CA SER A 186 0.65 -6.13 21.54
C SER A 186 0.01 -4.85 22.05
N ALA A 187 0.52 -3.68 21.64
CA ALA A 187 -0.04 -2.38 21.99
C ALA A 187 -1.47 -2.16 21.47
N ALA A 188 -1.87 -2.88 20.43
CA ALA A 188 -3.21 -2.77 19.82
C ALA A 188 -4.25 -3.68 20.46
N ARG A 189 -3.85 -4.73 21.19
CA ARG A 189 -4.76 -5.75 21.76
C ARG A 189 -5.82 -5.21 22.71
N GLN A 190 -5.59 -4.06 23.33
CA GLN A 190 -6.58 -3.42 24.19
C GLN A 190 -7.76 -2.79 23.44
N PHE A 191 -7.69 -2.78 22.10
CA PHE A 191 -8.71 -2.21 21.21
C PHE A 191 -9.41 -3.28 20.34
N GLU A 192 -9.05 -4.56 20.50
CA GLU A 192 -9.64 -5.72 19.82
C GLU A 192 -11.00 -6.15 20.38
#